data_67cb34212f003a8da8739b50b5eb0485
#
_entry.id   67cb34212f003a8da8739b50b5eb0485
#
_cell.length_a   1.000
_cell.length_b   1.000
_cell.length_c   1.000
_cell.angle_alpha   90.00
_cell.angle_beta   90.00
_cell.angle_gamma   90.00
#
_symmetry.space_group_name_H-M   'P 1'
#
loop_
_entity.id
_entity.type
_entity.pdbx_description
1 polymer ?
#
loop_
_entity_poly.entity_id
_entity_poly.type
_entity_poly.pdbx_seq_one_letter_code
_entity_poly.pdbx_strand_id
1 'polypeptide(L)'
;MQTSPNNSFARTAWLTVILLVPVGLLNYLDRQMLAAMKSSMMGDIPDIATKANWGLVLGSFKWVYAILSPVGGYLADRLSRRHVICVSLFVWSAVTWATAHVTSFNELVMARAVMGISEAFYIPAALALIAEHHLGPTRSRAVGIHQMGIYAGVILGGFSGYVADSPAYGWRWAFSLCGIIGIVYALPLFALLKNPPRSVEAQAQPSPVSAVRELFTNSGFILLVLYFTLPALAGWVVRDWMPDILKEQFGLGQGKAGVSAVLYVQMASLVGVGLGGWLADRWMKTNVRGRIFVSALGMTFFLPALFGVGNATTLVMAIVFLMLFGLGWGFFDCNNMPILCQIVRPELRATGYGFMNLVSISCGGFADWGFGWLRDRHVTLNVIFGVFAGIALLSALIVLLIKPQRESKPVQRPA
;
A
#
# COMPACT_ATOMS: atom_id res chain seq x y z
N MET A 1 -31.06 3.37 32.93
CA MET A 1 -29.78 2.65 32.80
C MET A 1 -28.72 3.65 32.33
N GLN A 2 -27.96 4.22 33.25
CA GLN A 2 -26.81 5.09 32.92
C GLN A 2 -25.68 4.20 32.38
N THR A 3 -25.46 4.24 31.06
CA THR A 3 -24.26 3.64 30.45
C THR A 3 -23.04 4.40 30.98
N SER A 4 -22.12 3.70 31.63
CA SER A 4 -20.89 4.31 32.16
C SER A 4 -20.15 5.04 31.03
N PRO A 5 -19.53 6.22 31.27
CA PRO A 5 -18.85 7.02 30.24
C PRO A 5 -17.78 6.22 29.47
N ASN A 6 -17.21 5.19 30.07
CA ASN A 6 -16.23 4.30 29.46
C ASN A 6 -16.81 3.41 28.34
N ASN A 7 -18.07 3.00 28.44
CA ASN A 7 -18.71 2.12 27.43
C ASN A 7 -19.10 2.89 26.15
N SER A 8 -19.47 4.16 26.25
CA SER A 8 -19.85 4.96 25.08
C SER A 8 -18.65 5.33 24.23
N PHE A 9 -17.50 5.64 24.84
CA PHE A 9 -16.25 5.92 24.13
C PHE A 9 -15.71 4.67 23.41
N ALA A 10 -15.73 3.50 24.08
CA ALA A 10 -15.31 2.24 23.49
C ALA A 10 -16.19 1.86 22.27
N ARG A 11 -17.51 2.07 22.35
CA ARG A 11 -18.42 1.84 21.22
C ARG A 11 -18.12 2.76 20.05
N THR A 12 -17.88 4.05 20.30
CA THR A 12 -17.51 5.03 19.26
C THR A 12 -16.18 4.67 18.61
N ALA A 13 -15.18 4.22 19.39
CA ALA A 13 -13.88 3.79 18.88
C ALA A 13 -14.01 2.61 17.91
N TRP A 14 -14.71 1.55 18.29
CA TRP A 14 -14.93 0.40 17.41
C TRP A 14 -15.83 0.72 16.21
N LEU A 15 -16.85 1.56 16.39
CA LEU A 15 -17.66 2.04 15.28
C LEU A 15 -16.82 2.78 14.23
N THR A 16 -15.86 3.61 14.67
CA THR A 16 -14.92 4.28 13.77
C THR A 16 -14.15 3.28 12.92
N VAL A 17 -13.64 2.20 13.50
CA VAL A 17 -12.91 1.14 12.74
C VAL A 17 -13.85 0.46 11.75
N ILE A 18 -15.05 0.05 12.19
CA ILE A 18 -16.04 -0.62 11.32
C ILE A 18 -16.43 0.27 10.14
N LEU A 19 -16.59 1.58 10.34
CA LEU A 19 -16.90 2.54 9.29
C LEU A 19 -15.72 2.76 8.32
N LEU A 20 -14.48 2.62 8.78
CA LEU A 20 -13.29 2.81 7.94
C LEU A 20 -12.89 1.56 7.15
N VAL A 21 -13.31 0.37 7.56
CA VAL A 21 -13.02 -0.89 6.84
C VAL A 21 -13.55 -0.86 5.39
N PRO A 22 -14.82 -0.51 5.11
CA PRO A 22 -15.29 -0.39 3.73
C PRO A 22 -14.56 0.69 2.93
N VAL A 23 -14.15 1.79 3.57
CA VAL A 23 -13.38 2.85 2.90
C VAL A 23 -12.02 2.33 2.43
N GLY A 24 -11.29 1.62 3.32
CA GLY A 24 -10.01 0.98 2.97
C GLY A 24 -10.18 -0.10 1.90
N LEU A 25 -11.27 -0.86 1.97
CA LEU A 25 -11.61 -1.85 0.95
C LEU A 25 -11.82 -1.20 -0.42
N LEU A 26 -12.67 -0.18 -0.52
CA LEU A 26 -12.94 0.53 -1.78
C LEU A 26 -11.68 1.19 -2.36
N ASN A 27 -10.85 1.79 -1.50
CA ASN A 27 -9.61 2.45 -1.91
C ASN A 27 -8.63 1.50 -2.64
N TYR A 28 -8.52 0.27 -2.18
CA TYR A 28 -7.63 -0.71 -2.79
C TYR A 28 -8.29 -1.58 -3.85
N LEU A 29 -9.61 -1.70 -3.81
CA LEU A 29 -10.39 -2.40 -4.82
C LEU A 29 -10.27 -1.70 -6.17
N ASP A 30 -10.49 -0.38 -6.24
CA ASP A 30 -10.45 0.36 -7.51
C ASP A 30 -9.05 0.39 -8.14
N ARG A 31 -7.99 0.47 -7.33
CA ARG A 31 -6.60 0.36 -7.80
C ARG A 31 -6.34 -1.00 -8.46
N GLN A 32 -6.79 -2.08 -7.82
CA GLN A 32 -6.55 -3.43 -8.32
C GLN A 32 -7.47 -3.79 -9.49
N MET A 33 -8.68 -3.24 -9.53
CA MET A 33 -9.60 -3.36 -10.66
C MET A 33 -8.94 -2.91 -11.96
N LEU A 34 -8.28 -1.75 -11.95
CA LEU A 34 -7.59 -1.24 -13.13
C LEU A 34 -6.59 -2.26 -13.68
N ALA A 35 -5.72 -2.79 -12.80
CA ALA A 35 -4.69 -3.77 -13.19
C ALA A 35 -5.29 -5.08 -13.75
N ALA A 36 -6.43 -5.51 -13.20
CA ALA A 36 -7.09 -6.77 -13.59
C ALA A 36 -7.91 -6.67 -14.89
N MET A 37 -8.29 -5.45 -15.33
CA MET A 37 -9.22 -5.25 -16.45
C MET A 37 -8.59 -4.62 -17.70
N LYS A 38 -7.25 -4.53 -17.77
CA LYS A 38 -6.51 -3.91 -18.88
C LYS A 38 -6.99 -4.34 -20.27
N SER A 39 -7.14 -5.64 -20.48
CA SER A 39 -7.48 -6.16 -21.82
C SER A 39 -8.87 -5.75 -22.29
N SER A 40 -9.86 -5.65 -21.40
CA SER A 40 -11.18 -5.12 -21.75
C SER A 40 -11.13 -3.64 -22.05
N MET A 41 -10.31 -2.88 -21.33
CA MET A 41 -10.11 -1.45 -21.57
C MET A 41 -9.41 -1.17 -22.89
N MET A 42 -8.50 -2.05 -23.34
CA MET A 42 -7.82 -1.93 -24.64
C MET A 42 -8.77 -1.94 -25.82
N GLY A 43 -9.92 -2.60 -25.72
CA GLY A 43 -10.95 -2.58 -26.77
C GLY A 43 -11.51 -1.20 -27.02
N ASP A 44 -11.63 -0.38 -25.97
CA ASP A 44 -12.20 0.98 -26.04
C ASP A 44 -11.10 2.06 -26.14
N ILE A 45 -9.91 1.80 -25.61
CA ILE A 45 -8.77 2.74 -25.55
C ILE A 45 -7.53 2.03 -26.11
N PRO A 46 -7.37 1.94 -27.43
CA PRO A 46 -6.29 1.17 -28.07
C PRO A 46 -4.86 1.63 -27.68
N ASP A 47 -4.68 2.89 -27.32
CA ASP A 47 -3.38 3.47 -26.95
C ASP A 47 -2.72 2.72 -25.77
N ILE A 48 -3.51 2.11 -24.86
CA ILE A 48 -2.98 1.33 -23.74
C ILE A 48 -2.46 -0.06 -24.15
N ALA A 49 -2.56 -0.42 -25.42
CA ALA A 49 -1.95 -1.64 -25.93
C ALA A 49 -0.42 -1.59 -25.84
N THR A 50 0.19 -0.39 -26.01
CA THR A 50 1.61 -0.22 -25.69
C THR A 50 1.81 -0.32 -24.19
N LYS A 51 2.79 -1.14 -23.80
CA LYS A 51 3.05 -1.40 -22.37
C LYS A 51 3.61 -0.16 -21.67
N ALA A 52 4.37 0.69 -22.39
CA ALA A 52 4.83 1.97 -21.86
C ALA A 52 3.66 2.90 -21.50
N ASN A 53 2.64 3.02 -22.36
CA ASN A 53 1.45 3.82 -22.06
C ASN A 53 0.66 3.26 -20.87
N TRP A 54 0.52 1.94 -20.80
CA TRP A 54 -0.10 1.31 -19.62
C TRP A 54 0.68 1.59 -18.34
N GLY A 55 2.01 1.48 -18.39
CA GLY A 55 2.89 1.85 -17.29
C GLY A 55 2.77 3.33 -16.89
N LEU A 56 2.54 4.24 -17.85
CA LEU A 56 2.25 5.65 -17.58
C LEU A 56 0.92 5.84 -16.85
N VAL A 57 -0.13 5.12 -17.24
CA VAL A 57 -1.43 5.12 -16.54
C VAL A 57 -1.26 4.68 -15.08
N LEU A 58 -0.50 3.61 -14.82
CA LEU A 58 -0.21 3.11 -13.47
C LEU A 58 0.67 4.09 -12.68
N GLY A 59 1.69 4.65 -13.32
CA GLY A 59 2.66 5.56 -12.72
C GLY A 59 2.09 6.94 -12.37
N SER A 60 1.20 7.49 -13.21
CA SER A 60 0.61 8.82 -13.03
C SER A 60 -0.10 8.97 -11.67
N PHE A 61 -0.87 7.97 -11.28
CA PHE A 61 -1.48 7.90 -9.95
C PHE A 61 -0.41 7.94 -8.84
N LYS A 62 0.64 7.13 -8.96
CA LYS A 62 1.67 6.98 -7.93
C LYS A 62 2.48 8.24 -7.72
N TRP A 63 2.86 8.93 -8.78
CA TRP A 63 3.63 10.17 -8.67
C TRP A 63 2.84 11.27 -8.00
N VAL A 64 1.59 11.46 -8.39
CA VAL A 64 0.71 12.47 -7.79
C VAL A 64 0.43 12.13 -6.32
N TYR A 65 0.08 10.87 -6.04
CA TYR A 65 -0.13 10.38 -4.68
C TYR A 65 1.11 10.58 -3.80
N ALA A 66 2.29 10.21 -4.29
CA ALA A 66 3.54 10.30 -3.53
C ALA A 66 3.91 11.74 -3.17
N ILE A 67 3.83 12.66 -4.14
CA ILE A 67 4.13 14.08 -3.94
C ILE A 67 3.18 14.70 -2.92
N LEU A 68 1.91 14.33 -2.95
CA LEU A 68 0.88 14.89 -2.07
C LEU A 68 0.76 14.19 -0.71
N SER A 69 1.30 12.97 -0.55
CA SER A 69 1.21 12.21 0.70
C SER A 69 1.76 12.95 1.93
N PRO A 70 2.93 13.63 1.88
CA PRO A 70 3.39 14.46 3.01
C PRO A 70 2.46 15.63 3.32
N VAL A 71 1.87 16.26 2.28
CA VAL A 71 0.88 17.34 2.43
C VAL A 71 -0.39 16.79 3.07
N GLY A 72 -0.82 15.58 2.66
CA GLY A 72 -1.96 14.88 3.23
C GLY A 72 -1.82 14.65 4.73
N GLY A 73 -0.65 14.20 5.19
CA GLY A 73 -0.34 14.05 6.61
C GLY A 73 -0.43 15.36 7.37
N TYR A 74 0.18 16.42 6.84
CA TYR A 74 0.16 17.76 7.43
C TYR A 74 -1.25 18.35 7.55
N LEU A 75 -2.07 18.20 6.50
CA LEU A 75 -3.46 18.67 6.52
C LEU A 75 -4.34 17.82 7.44
N ALA A 76 -4.12 16.52 7.53
CA ALA A 76 -4.84 15.63 8.44
C ALA A 76 -4.62 16.00 9.91
N ASP A 77 -3.45 16.57 10.26
CA ASP A 77 -3.17 17.05 11.62
C ASP A 77 -3.84 18.40 11.94
N ARG A 78 -4.13 19.23 10.95
CA ARG A 78 -4.71 20.57 11.12
C ARG A 78 -6.20 20.65 10.87
N LEU A 79 -6.69 19.87 9.91
CA LEU A 79 -8.09 19.82 9.56
C LEU A 79 -8.83 18.74 10.39
N SER A 80 -10.14 18.77 10.30
CA SER A 80 -10.98 17.70 10.86
C SER A 80 -10.75 16.40 10.07
N ARG A 81 -10.17 15.38 10.70
CA ARG A 81 -9.89 14.08 10.05
C ARG A 81 -11.14 13.46 9.44
N ARG A 82 -12.28 13.59 10.11
CA ARG A 82 -13.59 13.19 9.59
C ARG A 82 -13.86 13.81 8.22
N HIS A 83 -13.71 15.14 8.10
CA HIS A 83 -13.97 15.82 6.83
C HIS A 83 -12.97 15.42 5.76
N VAL A 84 -11.68 15.31 6.10
CA VAL A 84 -10.64 14.86 5.17
C VAL A 84 -10.98 13.47 4.61
N ILE A 85 -11.33 12.51 5.46
CA ILE A 85 -11.68 11.14 5.06
C ILE A 85 -12.92 11.11 4.16
N CYS A 86 -13.99 11.81 4.58
CA CYS A 86 -15.28 11.79 3.85
C CYS A 86 -15.16 12.48 2.49
N VAL A 87 -14.48 13.64 2.43
CA VAL A 87 -14.24 14.37 1.17
C VAL A 87 -13.33 13.56 0.26
N SER A 88 -12.24 12.99 0.79
CA SER A 88 -11.39 12.08 0.02
C SER A 88 -12.21 10.94 -0.60
N LEU A 89 -12.98 10.20 0.21
CA LEU A 89 -13.83 9.11 -0.27
C LEU A 89 -14.77 9.57 -1.38
N PHE A 90 -15.49 10.67 -1.17
CA PHE A 90 -16.43 11.20 -2.15
C PHE A 90 -15.73 11.54 -3.47
N VAL A 91 -14.60 12.28 -3.40
CA VAL A 91 -13.87 12.74 -4.60
C VAL A 91 -13.29 11.57 -5.38
N TRP A 92 -12.56 10.64 -4.73
CA TRP A 92 -12.01 9.52 -5.50
C TRP A 92 -13.11 8.60 -6.05
N SER A 93 -14.22 8.41 -5.31
CA SER A 93 -15.34 7.60 -5.81
C SER A 93 -16.03 8.24 -7.00
N ALA A 94 -16.15 9.58 -7.01
CA ALA A 94 -16.62 10.33 -8.18
C ALA A 94 -15.66 10.18 -9.36
N VAL A 95 -14.34 10.19 -9.12
CA VAL A 95 -13.32 9.94 -10.16
C VAL A 95 -13.38 8.49 -10.64
N THR A 96 -13.58 7.51 -9.75
CA THR A 96 -13.79 6.11 -10.12
C THR A 96 -15.02 5.97 -11.03
N TRP A 97 -16.12 6.61 -10.69
CA TRP A 97 -17.30 6.67 -11.55
C TRP A 97 -17.01 7.35 -12.88
N ALA A 98 -16.32 8.49 -12.88
CA ALA A 98 -15.92 9.20 -14.10
C ALA A 98 -14.99 8.35 -14.98
N THR A 99 -14.13 7.52 -14.39
CA THR A 99 -13.26 6.60 -15.12
C THR A 99 -14.05 5.62 -15.99
N ALA A 100 -15.27 5.25 -15.60
CA ALA A 100 -16.15 4.43 -16.43
C ALA A 100 -16.58 5.11 -17.76
N HIS A 101 -16.42 6.43 -17.88
CA HIS A 101 -16.87 7.23 -19.02
C HIS A 101 -15.72 7.76 -19.87
N VAL A 102 -14.46 7.47 -19.51
CA VAL A 102 -13.30 7.89 -20.30
C VAL A 102 -13.28 7.19 -21.66
N THR A 103 -12.88 7.92 -22.69
CA THR A 103 -12.84 7.46 -24.08
C THR A 103 -11.45 7.56 -24.71
N SER A 104 -10.52 8.22 -24.02
CA SER A 104 -9.17 8.45 -24.53
C SER A 104 -8.09 8.12 -23.48
N PHE A 105 -6.89 7.88 -23.98
CA PHE A 105 -5.70 7.69 -23.14
C PHE A 105 -5.45 8.87 -22.18
N ASN A 106 -5.55 10.10 -22.70
CA ASN A 106 -5.29 11.29 -21.90
C ASN A 106 -6.32 11.47 -20.78
N GLU A 107 -7.59 11.18 -21.06
CA GLU A 107 -8.64 11.19 -20.02
C GLU A 107 -8.38 10.15 -18.94
N LEU A 108 -7.94 8.95 -19.32
CA LEU A 108 -7.60 7.90 -18.37
C LEU A 108 -6.41 8.31 -17.49
N VAL A 109 -5.33 8.86 -18.06
CA VAL A 109 -4.17 9.37 -17.32
C VAL A 109 -4.59 10.50 -16.36
N MET A 110 -5.44 11.43 -16.84
CA MET A 110 -5.96 12.52 -16.02
C MET A 110 -6.79 12.00 -14.83
N ALA A 111 -7.70 11.06 -15.10
CA ALA A 111 -8.50 10.42 -14.04
C ALA A 111 -7.60 9.75 -12.98
N ARG A 112 -6.55 9.05 -13.39
CA ARG A 112 -5.57 8.44 -12.49
C ARG A 112 -4.79 9.47 -11.67
N ALA A 113 -4.38 10.59 -12.28
CA ALA A 113 -3.70 11.68 -11.58
C ALA A 113 -4.62 12.33 -10.53
N VAL A 114 -5.87 12.64 -10.89
CA VAL A 114 -6.86 13.23 -9.96
C VAL A 114 -7.20 12.27 -8.82
N MET A 115 -7.30 10.96 -9.11
CA MET A 115 -7.47 9.93 -8.08
C MET A 115 -6.29 9.94 -7.09
N GLY A 116 -5.05 10.08 -7.58
CA GLY A 116 -3.85 10.20 -6.73
C GLY A 116 -3.92 11.40 -5.78
N ILE A 117 -4.49 12.54 -6.23
CA ILE A 117 -4.70 13.71 -5.36
C ILE A 117 -5.62 13.34 -4.19
N SER A 118 -6.80 12.80 -4.49
CA SER A 118 -7.82 12.56 -3.47
C SER A 118 -7.43 11.46 -2.49
N GLU A 119 -6.79 10.39 -2.97
CA GLU A 119 -6.42 9.25 -2.12
C GLU A 119 -5.20 9.50 -1.23
N ALA A 120 -4.32 10.45 -1.58
CA ALA A 120 -3.14 10.78 -0.79
C ALA A 120 -3.47 11.25 0.65
N PHE A 121 -4.67 11.75 0.87
CA PHE A 121 -5.12 12.26 2.16
C PHE A 121 -5.76 11.19 3.05
N TYR A 122 -6.24 10.08 2.48
CA TYR A 122 -7.07 9.11 3.21
C TYR A 122 -6.27 8.32 4.26
N ILE A 123 -5.23 7.60 3.85
CA ILE A 123 -4.52 6.67 4.75
C ILE A 123 -3.93 7.38 5.98
N PRO A 124 -3.22 8.53 5.84
CA PRO A 124 -2.73 9.26 7.00
C PRO A 124 -3.84 9.69 7.96
N ALA A 125 -4.95 10.22 7.43
CA ALA A 125 -6.09 10.67 8.23
C ALA A 125 -6.80 9.50 8.93
N ALA A 126 -6.98 8.37 8.25
CA ALA A 126 -7.65 7.19 8.80
C ALA A 126 -6.83 6.55 9.93
N LEU A 127 -5.53 6.34 9.72
CA LEU A 127 -4.65 5.76 10.73
C LEU A 127 -4.52 6.67 11.96
N ALA A 128 -4.43 8.00 11.74
CA ALA A 128 -4.41 8.96 12.82
C ALA A 128 -5.73 8.95 13.62
N LEU A 129 -6.87 8.91 12.95
CA LEU A 129 -8.19 8.85 13.60
C LEU A 129 -8.35 7.55 14.41
N ILE A 130 -7.95 6.41 13.86
CA ILE A 130 -7.95 5.12 14.59
C ILE A 130 -7.05 5.21 15.82
N ALA A 131 -5.85 5.76 15.68
CA ALA A 131 -4.88 5.86 16.78
C ALA A 131 -5.35 6.77 17.92
N GLU A 132 -6.16 7.80 17.64
CA GLU A 132 -6.75 8.67 18.64
C GLU A 132 -7.94 8.05 19.38
N HIS A 133 -8.75 7.25 18.69
CA HIS A 133 -9.85 6.52 19.30
C HIS A 133 -9.41 5.28 20.09
N HIS A 134 -8.28 4.69 19.74
CA HIS A 134 -7.73 3.48 20.37
C HIS A 134 -6.42 3.77 21.09
N LEU A 135 -6.53 4.21 22.34
CA LEU A 135 -5.39 4.43 23.24
C LEU A 135 -5.00 3.11 23.92
N GLY A 136 -3.71 2.73 23.84
CA GLY A 136 -3.17 1.58 24.55
C GLY A 136 -3.31 0.23 23.79
N PRO A 137 -3.70 -0.89 24.46
CA PRO A 137 -3.55 -2.23 23.91
C PRO A 137 -4.45 -2.57 22.73
N THR A 138 -5.51 -1.79 22.48
CA THR A 138 -6.45 -2.04 21.37
C THR A 138 -6.02 -1.40 20.05
N ARG A 139 -5.03 -0.49 20.04
CA ARG A 139 -4.60 0.24 18.84
C ARG A 139 -4.14 -0.69 17.71
N SER A 140 -3.25 -1.62 18.01
CA SER A 140 -2.72 -2.54 17.00
C SER A 140 -3.81 -3.42 16.39
N ARG A 141 -4.77 -3.87 17.22
CA ARG A 141 -5.92 -4.65 16.76
C ARG A 141 -6.83 -3.82 15.86
N ALA A 142 -7.08 -2.56 16.19
CA ALA A 142 -7.93 -1.66 15.41
C ALA A 142 -7.30 -1.35 14.02
N VAL A 143 -6.01 -1.05 13.99
CA VAL A 143 -5.25 -0.88 12.74
C VAL A 143 -5.23 -2.18 11.92
N GLY A 144 -5.04 -3.33 12.58
CA GLY A 144 -5.06 -4.63 11.90
C GLY A 144 -6.40 -4.93 11.22
N ILE A 145 -7.54 -4.63 11.87
CA ILE A 145 -8.86 -4.80 11.27
C ILE A 145 -9.04 -3.88 10.05
N HIS A 146 -8.60 -2.62 10.14
CA HIS A 146 -8.61 -1.71 8.98
C HIS A 146 -7.75 -2.26 7.83
N GLN A 147 -6.56 -2.79 8.14
CA GLN A 147 -5.66 -3.40 7.15
C GLN A 147 -6.29 -4.65 6.48
N MET A 148 -7.07 -5.43 7.22
CA MET A 148 -7.83 -6.56 6.63
C MET A 148 -8.82 -6.07 5.57
N GLY A 149 -9.46 -4.92 5.77
CA GLY A 149 -10.30 -4.28 4.75
C GLY A 149 -9.53 -3.96 3.47
N ILE A 150 -8.33 -3.42 3.61
CA ILE A 150 -7.42 -3.13 2.49
C ILE A 150 -7.09 -4.42 1.71
N TYR A 151 -6.68 -5.48 2.40
CA TYR A 151 -6.38 -6.76 1.75
C TYR A 151 -7.59 -7.38 1.05
N ALA A 152 -8.77 -7.29 1.68
CA ALA A 152 -10.01 -7.72 1.03
C ALA A 152 -10.30 -6.93 -0.25
N GLY A 153 -10.06 -5.61 -0.24
CA GLY A 153 -10.18 -4.75 -1.43
C GLY A 153 -9.26 -5.19 -2.56
N VAL A 154 -7.98 -5.46 -2.25
CA VAL A 154 -7.02 -5.98 -3.24
C VAL A 154 -7.49 -7.30 -3.84
N ILE A 155 -7.94 -8.25 -3.01
CA ILE A 155 -8.42 -9.55 -3.47
C ILE A 155 -9.67 -9.38 -4.36
N LEU A 156 -10.66 -8.62 -3.90
CA LEU A 156 -11.90 -8.38 -4.66
C LEU A 156 -11.60 -7.65 -5.98
N GLY A 157 -10.66 -6.71 -6.00
CA GLY A 157 -10.20 -6.06 -7.21
C GLY A 157 -9.60 -7.03 -8.23
N GLY A 158 -8.90 -8.08 -7.76
CA GLY A 158 -8.42 -9.18 -8.63
C GLY A 158 -9.57 -9.95 -9.30
N PHE A 159 -10.71 -10.11 -8.62
CA PHE A 159 -11.91 -10.75 -9.19
C PHE A 159 -12.62 -9.91 -10.24
N SER A 160 -12.39 -8.59 -10.30
CA SER A 160 -13.05 -7.69 -11.25
C SER A 160 -12.81 -8.07 -12.71
N GLY A 161 -11.73 -8.79 -13.01
CA GLY A 161 -11.47 -9.33 -14.34
C GLY A 161 -12.58 -10.26 -14.85
N TYR A 162 -13.28 -10.99 -13.96
CA TYR A 162 -14.45 -11.81 -14.36
C TYR A 162 -15.64 -10.94 -14.79
N VAL A 163 -15.81 -9.78 -14.14
CA VAL A 163 -16.85 -8.81 -14.55
C VAL A 163 -16.49 -8.21 -15.89
N ALA A 164 -15.22 -7.89 -16.11
CA ALA A 164 -14.74 -7.33 -17.36
C ALA A 164 -14.80 -8.31 -18.55
N ASP A 165 -14.63 -9.60 -18.29
CA ASP A 165 -14.77 -10.68 -19.30
C ASP A 165 -16.25 -10.99 -19.63
N SER A 166 -17.21 -10.51 -18.81
CA SER A 166 -18.62 -10.78 -18.99
C SER A 166 -19.21 -9.93 -20.14
N PRO A 167 -19.88 -10.55 -21.15
CA PRO A 167 -20.55 -9.80 -22.21
C PRO A 167 -21.68 -8.88 -21.69
N ALA A 168 -22.25 -9.17 -20.51
CA ALA A 168 -23.36 -8.42 -19.94
C ALA A 168 -22.92 -7.15 -19.20
N TYR A 169 -21.69 -7.09 -18.70
CA TYR A 169 -21.25 -6.02 -17.79
C TYR A 169 -20.09 -5.21 -18.35
N GLY A 170 -18.92 -5.82 -18.50
CA GLY A 170 -17.70 -5.13 -18.95
C GLY A 170 -17.04 -4.26 -17.85
N TRP A 171 -15.88 -3.69 -18.19
CA TRP A 171 -15.07 -2.90 -17.26
C TRP A 171 -15.74 -1.58 -16.83
N ARG A 172 -16.52 -0.92 -17.74
CA ARG A 172 -17.19 0.34 -17.45
C ARG A 172 -18.25 0.18 -16.37
N TRP A 173 -18.99 -0.92 -16.40
CA TRP A 173 -19.98 -1.25 -15.37
C TRP A 173 -19.33 -1.42 -14.01
N ALA A 174 -18.19 -2.12 -13.93
CA ALA A 174 -17.48 -2.34 -12.68
C ALA A 174 -17.01 -1.02 -12.04
N PHE A 175 -16.41 -0.11 -12.84
CA PHE A 175 -16.01 1.22 -12.35
C PHE A 175 -17.22 2.07 -11.96
N SER A 176 -18.30 2.06 -12.74
CA SER A 176 -19.54 2.78 -12.42
C SER A 176 -20.13 2.32 -11.09
N LEU A 177 -20.28 1.01 -10.91
CA LEU A 177 -20.84 0.43 -9.69
C LEU A 177 -19.97 0.76 -8.47
N CYS A 178 -18.67 0.56 -8.58
CA CYS A 178 -17.72 0.84 -7.49
C CYS A 178 -17.74 2.33 -7.10
N GLY A 179 -17.73 3.23 -8.08
CA GLY A 179 -17.82 4.67 -7.85
C GLY A 179 -19.13 5.09 -7.17
N ILE A 180 -20.29 4.59 -7.66
CA ILE A 180 -21.60 4.87 -7.06
C ILE A 180 -21.67 4.36 -5.61
N ILE A 181 -21.19 3.13 -5.34
CA ILE A 181 -21.15 2.58 -3.97
C ILE A 181 -20.35 3.50 -3.04
N GLY A 182 -19.18 3.99 -3.49
CA GLY A 182 -18.37 4.88 -2.69
C GLY A 182 -18.99 6.26 -2.46
N ILE A 183 -19.62 6.85 -3.49
CA ILE A 183 -20.36 8.11 -3.38
C ILE A 183 -21.51 7.97 -2.37
N VAL A 184 -22.32 6.91 -2.52
CA VAL A 184 -23.45 6.64 -1.61
C VAL A 184 -22.95 6.38 -0.20
N TYR A 185 -21.86 5.63 -0.03
CA TYR A 185 -21.28 5.32 1.27
C TYR A 185 -20.69 6.56 1.97
N ALA A 186 -20.26 7.56 1.23
CA ALA A 186 -19.77 8.81 1.82
C ALA A 186 -20.84 9.52 2.68
N LEU A 187 -22.14 9.35 2.38
CA LEU A 187 -23.24 9.98 3.12
C LEU A 187 -23.35 9.44 4.56
N PRO A 188 -23.58 8.12 4.79
CA PRO A 188 -23.63 7.57 6.14
C PRO A 188 -22.28 7.72 6.86
N LEU A 189 -21.15 7.64 6.15
CA LEU A 189 -19.84 7.89 6.72
C LEU A 189 -19.74 9.31 7.30
N PHE A 190 -20.18 10.31 6.53
CA PHE A 190 -20.21 11.71 6.97
C PHE A 190 -21.14 11.92 8.17
N ALA A 191 -22.26 11.21 8.24
CA ALA A 191 -23.19 11.32 9.36
C ALA A 191 -22.65 10.67 10.66
N LEU A 192 -22.05 9.49 10.55
CA LEU A 192 -21.73 8.62 11.67
C LEU A 192 -20.30 8.73 12.18
N LEU A 193 -19.33 9.06 11.30
CA LEU A 193 -17.92 9.20 11.69
C LEU A 193 -17.74 10.43 12.58
N LYS A 194 -17.08 10.24 13.72
CA LYS A 194 -16.86 11.31 14.69
C LYS A 194 -15.37 11.55 14.94
N ASN A 195 -14.98 12.82 15.14
CA ASN A 195 -13.67 13.13 15.67
C ASN A 195 -13.66 12.91 17.19
N PRO A 196 -12.57 12.40 17.76
CA PRO A 196 -12.39 12.42 19.21
C PRO A 196 -12.24 13.86 19.71
N PRO A 197 -12.51 14.13 20.99
CA PRO A 197 -12.18 15.41 21.61
C PRO A 197 -10.69 15.70 21.41
N ARG A 198 -10.36 16.88 20.90
CA ARG A 198 -8.94 17.28 20.73
C ARG A 198 -8.26 17.29 22.11
N SER A 199 -7.23 16.47 22.29
CA SER A 199 -6.30 16.62 23.41
C SER A 199 -5.49 17.90 23.20
N VAL A 200 -5.42 18.76 24.22
CA VAL A 200 -4.76 20.08 24.18
C VAL A 200 -3.22 19.95 24.13
N GLU A 201 -2.67 18.76 24.28
CA GLU A 201 -1.23 18.51 24.20
C GLU A 201 -0.77 18.27 22.74
N ALA A 202 -0.82 19.31 21.93
CA ALA A 202 0.03 19.38 20.75
C ALA A 202 1.46 19.62 21.23
N GLN A 203 2.24 18.54 21.43
CA GLN A 203 3.69 18.68 21.61
C GLN A 203 4.23 19.52 20.47
N ALA A 204 5.08 20.50 20.79
CA ALA A 204 5.71 21.38 19.82
C ALA A 204 6.44 20.53 18.76
N GLN A 205 5.83 20.40 17.60
CA GLN A 205 6.45 19.66 16.51
C GLN A 205 7.65 20.47 15.99
N PRO A 206 8.78 19.81 15.71
CA PRO A 206 9.94 20.47 15.13
C PRO A 206 9.55 21.17 13.81
N SER A 207 10.26 22.24 13.45
CA SER A 207 10.01 22.90 12.17
C SER A 207 10.22 21.90 11.02
N PRO A 208 9.44 21.97 9.93
CA PRO A 208 9.58 21.04 8.81
C PRO A 208 11.01 20.96 8.27
N VAL A 209 11.69 22.08 8.19
CA VAL A 209 13.08 22.17 7.69
C VAL A 209 14.06 21.44 8.64
N SER A 210 13.93 21.64 9.96
CA SER A 210 14.79 20.94 10.92
C SER A 210 14.55 19.43 10.94
N ALA A 211 13.29 19.02 10.81
CA ALA A 211 12.91 17.61 10.72
C ALA A 211 13.53 16.91 9.49
N VAL A 212 13.42 17.54 8.31
CA VAL A 212 14.02 17.04 7.07
C VAL A 212 15.53 16.96 7.21
N ARG A 213 16.18 18.02 7.69
CA ARG A 213 17.63 18.05 7.87
C ARG A 213 18.10 16.93 8.79
N GLU A 214 17.45 16.73 9.92
CA GLU A 214 17.80 15.68 10.88
C GLU A 214 17.64 14.29 10.29
N LEU A 215 16.57 14.02 9.57
CA LEU A 215 16.33 12.73 8.92
C LEU A 215 17.41 12.43 7.86
N PHE A 216 17.72 13.38 6.99
CA PHE A 216 18.67 13.16 5.89
C PHE A 216 20.14 13.26 6.30
N THR A 217 20.46 13.72 7.50
CA THR A 217 21.81 13.60 8.09
C THR A 217 22.01 12.25 8.82
N ASN A 218 20.93 11.52 9.10
CA ASN A 218 20.99 10.21 9.74
C ASN A 218 21.25 9.10 8.70
N SER A 219 22.48 8.56 8.68
CA SER A 219 22.85 7.48 7.75
C SER A 219 21.99 6.23 7.88
N GLY A 220 21.54 5.89 9.10
CA GLY A 220 20.63 4.78 9.36
C GLY A 220 19.27 5.00 8.68
N PHE A 221 18.77 6.22 8.67
CA PHE A 221 17.54 6.58 7.98
C PHE A 221 17.69 6.47 6.46
N ILE A 222 18.80 6.96 5.89
CA ILE A 222 19.06 6.83 4.45
C ILE A 222 19.12 5.36 4.02
N LEU A 223 19.83 4.52 4.79
CA LEU A 223 19.90 3.08 4.53
C LEU A 223 18.51 2.43 4.62
N LEU A 224 17.67 2.88 5.58
CA LEU A 224 16.31 2.37 5.71
C LEU A 224 15.43 2.79 4.51
N VAL A 225 15.53 4.03 4.02
CA VAL A 225 14.82 4.48 2.81
C VAL A 225 15.23 3.63 1.60
N LEU A 226 16.52 3.37 1.41
CA LEU A 226 17.00 2.51 0.33
C LEU A 226 16.49 1.08 0.48
N TYR A 227 16.63 0.50 1.68
CA TYR A 227 16.10 -0.84 1.98
C TYR A 227 14.59 -0.94 1.72
N PHE A 228 13.82 0.07 2.08
CA PHE A 228 12.37 0.10 1.88
C PHE A 228 11.98 0.27 0.41
N THR A 229 12.75 1.04 -0.36
CA THR A 229 12.44 1.38 -1.75
C THR A 229 12.84 0.28 -2.73
N LEU A 230 14.02 -0.31 -2.58
CA LEU A 230 14.55 -1.25 -3.57
C LEU A 230 13.66 -2.48 -3.81
N PRO A 231 13.19 -3.24 -2.80
CA PRO A 231 12.30 -4.38 -3.02
C PRO A 231 10.90 -3.93 -3.46
N ALA A 232 10.50 -2.70 -3.10
CA ALA A 232 9.22 -2.15 -3.51
C ALA A 232 9.14 -1.92 -5.02
N LEU A 233 10.25 -1.74 -5.74
CA LEU A 233 10.26 -1.68 -7.21
C LEU A 233 9.65 -2.96 -7.82
N ALA A 234 10.14 -4.12 -7.39
CA ALA A 234 9.58 -5.41 -7.79
C ALA A 234 8.15 -5.58 -7.27
N GLY A 235 7.88 -5.16 -6.03
CA GLY A 235 6.57 -5.24 -5.39
C GLY A 235 5.47 -4.51 -6.15
N TRP A 236 5.76 -3.31 -6.66
CA TRP A 236 4.82 -2.55 -7.49
C TRP A 236 4.56 -3.23 -8.83
N VAL A 237 5.59 -3.71 -9.51
CA VAL A 237 5.45 -4.45 -10.77
C VAL A 237 4.69 -5.76 -10.58
N VAL A 238 4.98 -6.55 -9.54
CA VAL A 238 4.23 -7.77 -9.21
C VAL A 238 2.76 -7.45 -8.94
N ARG A 239 2.46 -6.36 -8.24
CA ARG A 239 1.10 -5.97 -7.92
C ARG A 239 0.30 -5.54 -9.14
N ASP A 240 0.90 -4.71 -9.99
CA ASP A 240 0.16 -3.96 -11.00
C ASP A 240 0.25 -4.61 -12.40
N TRP A 241 1.31 -5.38 -12.68
CA TRP A 241 1.53 -6.03 -13.96
C TRP A 241 1.27 -7.54 -13.96
N MET A 242 1.26 -8.20 -12.80
CA MET A 242 1.12 -9.66 -12.77
C MET A 242 -0.18 -10.18 -13.41
N PRO A 243 -1.35 -9.52 -13.28
CA PRO A 243 -2.54 -9.94 -14.01
C PRO A 243 -2.31 -9.99 -15.53
N ASP A 244 -1.67 -8.96 -16.10
CA ASP A 244 -1.34 -8.88 -17.53
C ASP A 244 -0.29 -9.94 -17.94
N ILE A 245 0.76 -10.09 -17.13
CA ILE A 245 1.82 -11.08 -17.34
C ILE A 245 1.25 -12.51 -17.36
N LEU A 246 0.47 -12.90 -16.36
CA LEU A 246 -0.10 -14.24 -16.27
C LEU A 246 -1.11 -14.51 -17.40
N LYS A 247 -1.87 -13.48 -17.78
CA LYS A 247 -2.78 -13.57 -18.91
C LYS A 247 -2.03 -13.85 -20.21
N GLU A 248 -1.01 -13.05 -20.53
CA GLU A 248 -0.21 -13.21 -21.75
C GLU A 248 0.57 -14.52 -21.76
N GLN A 249 1.23 -14.87 -20.67
CA GLN A 249 2.14 -16.01 -20.60
C GLN A 249 1.42 -17.35 -20.62
N PHE A 250 0.24 -17.44 -20.01
CA PHE A 250 -0.50 -18.71 -19.84
C PHE A 250 -1.84 -18.73 -20.57
N GLY A 251 -2.16 -17.72 -21.40
CA GLY A 251 -3.40 -17.68 -22.17
C GLY A 251 -4.68 -17.64 -21.31
N LEU A 252 -4.63 -16.96 -20.16
CA LEU A 252 -5.74 -16.94 -19.22
C LEU A 252 -6.77 -15.86 -19.54
N GLY A 253 -8.04 -16.05 -19.16
CA GLY A 253 -9.02 -14.96 -19.03
C GLY A 253 -8.61 -13.97 -17.94
N GLN A 254 -9.06 -12.71 -18.04
CA GLN A 254 -8.68 -11.64 -17.10
C GLN A 254 -9.03 -11.99 -15.64
N GLY A 255 -10.21 -12.58 -15.42
CA GLY A 255 -10.63 -12.98 -14.07
C GLY A 255 -9.68 -13.99 -13.44
N LYS A 256 -9.33 -15.07 -14.16
CA LYS A 256 -8.39 -16.06 -13.64
C LYS A 256 -6.99 -15.49 -13.46
N ALA A 257 -6.53 -14.65 -14.36
CA ALA A 257 -5.23 -13.99 -14.27
C ALA A 257 -5.19 -13.04 -13.07
N GLY A 258 -6.21 -12.18 -12.89
CA GLY A 258 -6.31 -11.25 -11.77
C GLY A 258 -6.31 -11.94 -10.42
N VAL A 259 -7.15 -12.97 -10.24
CA VAL A 259 -7.19 -13.75 -8.99
C VAL A 259 -5.87 -14.48 -8.74
N SER A 260 -5.30 -15.12 -9.75
CA SER A 260 -4.02 -15.83 -9.61
C SER A 260 -2.88 -14.90 -9.23
N ALA A 261 -2.89 -13.66 -9.72
CA ALA A 261 -1.88 -12.66 -9.42
C ALA A 261 -1.95 -12.14 -7.96
N VAL A 262 -3.14 -12.07 -7.38
CA VAL A 262 -3.35 -11.33 -6.13
C VAL A 262 -3.66 -12.22 -4.94
N LEU A 263 -4.59 -13.17 -5.08
CA LEU A 263 -5.10 -13.96 -3.95
C LEU A 263 -3.98 -14.70 -3.22
N TYR A 264 -3.16 -15.44 -3.95
CA TYR A 264 -2.10 -16.26 -3.35
C TYR A 264 -0.99 -15.41 -2.73
N VAL A 265 -0.65 -14.29 -3.36
CA VAL A 265 0.34 -13.34 -2.82
C VAL A 265 -0.17 -12.74 -1.51
N GLN A 266 -1.43 -12.30 -1.44
CA GLN A 266 -1.99 -11.68 -0.25
C GLN A 266 -2.14 -12.69 0.90
N MET A 267 -2.59 -13.90 0.63
CA MET A 267 -2.69 -14.96 1.64
C MET A 267 -1.30 -15.32 2.22
N ALA A 268 -0.31 -15.48 1.35
CA ALA A 268 1.06 -15.75 1.79
C ALA A 268 1.67 -14.57 2.57
N SER A 269 1.34 -13.31 2.17
CA SER A 269 1.79 -12.11 2.89
C SER A 269 1.21 -12.04 4.30
N LEU A 270 -0.07 -12.40 4.49
CA LEU A 270 -0.70 -12.46 5.82
C LEU A 270 0.03 -13.45 6.73
N VAL A 271 0.35 -14.64 6.21
CA VAL A 271 1.16 -15.64 6.93
C VAL A 271 2.55 -15.08 7.24
N GLY A 272 3.17 -14.41 6.25
CA GLY A 272 4.48 -13.78 6.39
C GLY A 272 4.52 -12.69 7.46
N VAL A 273 3.50 -11.82 7.54
CA VAL A 273 3.37 -10.79 8.59
C VAL A 273 3.30 -11.43 9.97
N GLY A 274 2.48 -12.49 10.13
CA GLY A 274 2.34 -13.19 11.39
C GLY A 274 3.64 -13.87 11.84
N LEU A 275 4.25 -14.65 10.95
CA LEU A 275 5.52 -15.36 11.24
C LEU A 275 6.70 -14.39 11.43
N GLY A 276 6.80 -13.39 10.55
CA GLY A 276 7.86 -12.37 10.59
C GLY A 276 7.79 -11.53 11.86
N GLY A 277 6.61 -11.09 12.26
CA GLY A 277 6.40 -10.35 13.50
C GLY A 277 6.74 -11.17 14.73
N TRP A 278 6.23 -12.42 14.81
CA TRP A 278 6.53 -13.34 15.90
C TRP A 278 8.04 -13.63 16.02
N LEU A 279 8.71 -13.90 14.90
CA LEU A 279 10.14 -14.18 14.88
C LEU A 279 10.97 -12.95 15.28
N ALA A 280 10.58 -11.77 14.80
CA ALA A 280 11.21 -10.50 15.14
C ALA A 280 11.13 -10.23 16.65
N ASP A 281 9.96 -10.37 17.24
CA ASP A 281 9.76 -10.17 18.68
C ASP A 281 10.54 -11.19 19.50
N ARG A 282 10.63 -12.45 19.05
CA ARG A 282 11.44 -13.49 19.71
C ARG A 282 12.93 -13.14 19.68
N TRP A 283 13.47 -12.73 18.54
CA TRP A 283 14.88 -12.40 18.41
C TRP A 283 15.26 -11.09 19.11
N MET A 284 14.33 -10.13 19.17
CA MET A 284 14.53 -8.89 19.93
C MET A 284 14.76 -9.10 21.43
N LYS A 285 14.34 -10.25 22.00
CA LYS A 285 14.63 -10.59 23.41
C LYS A 285 16.12 -10.83 23.66
N THR A 286 16.85 -11.30 22.66
CA THR A 286 18.26 -11.64 22.75
C THR A 286 19.17 -10.68 22.01
N ASN A 287 18.68 -10.06 20.94
CA ASN A 287 19.48 -9.20 20.06
C ASN A 287 18.69 -8.00 19.57
N VAL A 288 19.18 -6.78 19.82
CA VAL A 288 18.58 -5.51 19.37
C VAL A 288 18.41 -5.45 17.83
N ARG A 289 19.21 -6.22 17.09
CA ARG A 289 19.14 -6.34 15.63
C ARG A 289 18.15 -7.42 15.14
N GLY A 290 17.34 -8.01 16.03
CA GLY A 290 16.42 -9.09 15.69
C GLY A 290 15.50 -8.74 14.51
N ARG A 291 14.91 -7.54 14.49
CA ARG A 291 14.06 -7.05 13.38
C ARG A 291 14.82 -6.95 12.07
N ILE A 292 16.06 -6.50 12.10
CA ILE A 292 16.94 -6.37 10.92
C ILE A 292 17.22 -7.76 10.32
N PHE A 293 17.54 -8.74 11.16
CA PHE A 293 17.80 -10.11 10.69
C PHE A 293 16.56 -10.78 10.10
N VAL A 294 15.38 -10.55 10.70
CA VAL A 294 14.12 -11.07 10.16
C VAL A 294 13.79 -10.40 8.83
N SER A 295 14.03 -9.11 8.71
CA SER A 295 13.87 -8.38 7.45
C SER A 295 14.81 -8.88 6.36
N ALA A 296 16.10 -9.10 6.69
CA ALA A 296 17.05 -9.69 5.77
C ALA A 296 16.64 -11.09 5.34
N LEU A 297 16.14 -11.93 6.26
CA LEU A 297 15.59 -13.24 5.94
C LEU A 297 14.41 -13.15 4.96
N GLY A 298 13.49 -12.18 5.17
CA GLY A 298 12.40 -11.93 4.23
C GLY A 298 12.90 -11.61 2.81
N MET A 299 13.96 -10.81 2.70
CA MET A 299 14.56 -10.48 1.41
C MET A 299 15.23 -11.69 0.74
N THR A 300 15.73 -12.69 1.48
CA THR A 300 16.27 -13.91 0.86
C THR A 300 15.20 -14.70 0.13
N PHE A 301 13.92 -14.61 0.53
CA PHE A 301 12.81 -15.24 -0.20
C PHE A 301 12.52 -14.54 -1.53
N PHE A 302 12.78 -13.25 -1.66
CA PHE A 302 12.55 -12.51 -2.91
C PHE A 302 13.46 -12.99 -4.05
N LEU A 303 14.69 -13.37 -3.74
CA LEU A 303 15.64 -13.80 -4.76
C LEU A 303 15.11 -15.00 -5.56
N PRO A 304 14.82 -16.19 -4.97
CA PRO A 304 14.27 -17.32 -5.71
C PRO A 304 12.86 -17.04 -6.21
N ALA A 305 12.05 -16.24 -5.49
CA ALA A 305 10.70 -15.91 -5.90
C ALA A 305 10.68 -15.12 -7.21
N LEU A 306 11.39 -14.00 -7.29
CA LEU A 306 11.44 -13.15 -8.47
C LEU A 306 12.12 -13.87 -9.65
N PHE A 307 13.23 -14.53 -9.41
CA PHE A 307 13.88 -15.34 -10.43
C PHE A 307 12.95 -16.43 -10.96
N GLY A 308 12.24 -17.12 -10.06
CA GLY A 308 11.32 -18.19 -10.43
C GLY A 308 10.08 -17.69 -11.18
N VAL A 309 9.50 -16.54 -10.79
CA VAL A 309 8.39 -15.92 -11.53
C VAL A 309 8.80 -15.58 -12.96
N GLY A 310 10.01 -14.99 -13.14
CA GLY A 310 10.51 -14.61 -14.46
C GLY A 310 10.81 -15.80 -15.39
N ASN A 311 11.01 -17.00 -14.83
CA ASN A 311 11.32 -18.24 -15.57
C ASN A 311 10.19 -19.28 -15.49
N ALA A 312 9.02 -18.95 -14.95
CA ALA A 312 7.93 -19.89 -14.78
C ALA A 312 7.38 -20.37 -16.13
N THR A 313 7.35 -21.68 -16.34
CA THR A 313 6.81 -22.31 -17.56
C THR A 313 5.36 -22.77 -17.40
N THR A 314 4.86 -22.85 -16.16
CA THR A 314 3.48 -23.24 -15.84
C THR A 314 2.87 -22.26 -14.85
N LEU A 315 1.54 -22.12 -14.89
CA LEU A 315 0.80 -21.28 -13.95
C LEU A 315 1.02 -21.69 -12.50
N VAL A 316 1.06 -23.00 -12.23
CA VAL A 316 1.30 -23.53 -10.87
C VAL A 316 2.68 -23.10 -10.37
N MET A 317 3.71 -23.19 -11.21
CA MET A 317 5.06 -22.74 -10.88
C MET A 317 5.08 -21.23 -10.57
N ALA A 318 4.42 -20.41 -11.39
CA ALA A 318 4.30 -18.99 -11.17
C ALA A 318 3.61 -18.67 -9.82
N ILE A 319 2.50 -19.36 -9.51
CA ILE A 319 1.77 -19.19 -8.25
C ILE A 319 2.65 -19.55 -7.04
N VAL A 320 3.39 -20.66 -7.09
CA VAL A 320 4.29 -21.09 -6.00
C VAL A 320 5.35 -20.01 -5.74
N PHE A 321 5.97 -19.47 -6.77
CA PHE A 321 6.94 -18.39 -6.59
C PHE A 321 6.31 -17.06 -6.15
N LEU A 322 5.08 -16.74 -6.59
CA LEU A 322 4.31 -15.63 -6.11
C LEU A 322 3.93 -15.77 -4.63
N MET A 323 3.61 -16.99 -4.16
CA MET A 323 3.41 -17.25 -2.73
C MET A 323 4.70 -17.03 -1.93
N LEU A 324 5.83 -17.50 -2.45
CA LEU A 324 7.13 -17.27 -1.82
C LEU A 324 7.47 -15.77 -1.76
N PHE A 325 7.16 -15.02 -2.83
CA PHE A 325 7.27 -13.56 -2.86
C PHE A 325 6.39 -12.92 -1.79
N GLY A 326 5.12 -13.34 -1.70
CA GLY A 326 4.16 -12.85 -0.70
C GLY A 326 4.65 -13.11 0.73
N LEU A 327 5.16 -14.31 1.01
CA LEU A 327 5.75 -14.64 2.32
C LEU A 327 6.89 -13.69 2.68
N GLY A 328 7.84 -13.50 1.76
CA GLY A 328 8.94 -12.54 1.94
C GLY A 328 8.44 -11.11 2.12
N TRP A 329 7.40 -10.69 1.37
CA TRP A 329 6.77 -9.39 1.52
C TRP A 329 6.22 -9.18 2.94
N GLY A 330 5.58 -10.18 3.52
CA GLY A 330 5.09 -10.12 4.89
C GLY A 330 6.19 -9.91 5.92
N PHE A 331 7.32 -10.62 5.79
CA PHE A 331 8.52 -10.44 6.64
C PHE A 331 9.13 -9.04 6.50
N PHE A 332 9.13 -8.49 5.29
CA PHE A 332 9.58 -7.14 5.00
C PHE A 332 8.65 -6.10 5.62
N ASP A 333 7.36 -6.18 5.35
CA ASP A 333 6.38 -5.14 5.65
C ASP A 333 6.17 -4.93 7.16
N CYS A 334 6.10 -6.02 7.93
CA CYS A 334 5.87 -5.95 9.38
C CYS A 334 7.01 -5.30 10.17
N ASN A 335 8.21 -5.20 9.61
CA ASN A 335 9.39 -4.69 10.31
C ASN A 335 9.79 -3.26 9.92
N ASN A 336 9.24 -2.68 8.85
CA ASN A 336 9.64 -1.36 8.35
C ASN A 336 9.44 -0.25 9.38
N MET A 337 8.23 -0.09 9.89
CA MET A 337 7.93 0.91 10.92
C MET A 337 8.66 0.63 12.25
N PRO A 338 8.71 -0.63 12.75
CA PRO A 338 9.51 -0.95 13.92
C PRO A 338 11.01 -0.65 13.80
N ILE A 339 11.63 -0.86 12.62
CA ILE A 339 13.04 -0.49 12.39
C ILE A 339 13.20 1.03 12.39
N LEU A 340 12.28 1.77 11.74
CA LEU A 340 12.27 3.23 11.78
C LEU A 340 12.23 3.75 13.22
N CYS A 341 11.41 3.13 14.08
CA CYS A 341 11.32 3.50 15.50
C CYS A 341 12.61 3.26 16.28
N GLN A 342 13.50 2.36 15.82
CA GLN A 342 14.81 2.12 16.43
C GLN A 342 15.91 3.09 15.96
N ILE A 343 15.65 3.88 14.90
CA ILE A 343 16.64 4.75 14.27
C ILE A 343 16.30 6.22 14.50
N VAL A 344 15.01 6.54 14.52
CA VAL A 344 14.48 7.90 14.53
C VAL A 344 13.72 8.17 15.82
N ARG A 345 13.93 9.33 16.42
CA ARG A 345 13.21 9.76 17.64
C ARG A 345 11.70 9.85 17.41
N PRO A 346 10.88 9.71 18.46
CA PRO A 346 9.43 9.60 18.36
C PRO A 346 8.74 10.72 17.55
N GLU A 347 9.21 11.96 17.72
CA GLU A 347 8.62 13.17 17.11
C GLU A 347 8.79 13.20 15.57
N LEU A 348 9.78 12.47 15.05
CA LEU A 348 10.10 12.43 13.61
C LEU A 348 9.64 11.12 12.92
N ARG A 349 9.08 10.16 13.63
CA ARG A 349 8.70 8.85 13.06
C ARG A 349 7.65 8.95 11.96
N ALA A 350 6.61 9.76 12.18
CA ALA A 350 5.57 9.96 11.17
C ALA A 350 6.12 10.66 9.92
N THR A 351 6.92 11.72 10.11
CA THR A 351 7.59 12.43 9.02
C THR A 351 8.55 11.51 8.27
N GLY A 352 9.36 10.73 8.99
CA GLY A 352 10.28 9.75 8.40
C GLY A 352 9.56 8.70 7.56
N TYR A 353 8.47 8.14 8.06
CA TYR A 353 7.66 7.19 7.30
C TYR A 353 7.02 7.82 6.05
N GLY A 354 6.58 9.08 6.16
CA GLY A 354 6.08 9.86 5.01
C GLY A 354 7.14 10.01 3.91
N PHE A 355 8.40 10.29 4.27
CA PHE A 355 9.50 10.35 3.29
C PHE A 355 9.85 8.98 2.71
N MET A 356 9.83 7.91 3.50
CA MET A 356 9.99 6.54 2.99
C MET A 356 8.93 6.24 1.93
N ASN A 357 7.68 6.56 2.19
CA ASN A 357 6.58 6.38 1.24
C ASN A 357 6.72 7.27 0.01
N LEU A 358 7.07 8.56 0.17
CA LEU A 358 7.31 9.47 -0.94
C LEU A 358 8.33 8.87 -1.93
N VAL A 359 9.47 8.43 -1.44
CA VAL A 359 10.53 7.86 -2.29
C VAL A 359 10.08 6.53 -2.91
N SER A 360 9.56 5.60 -2.10
CA SER A 360 9.19 4.26 -2.54
C SER A 360 8.05 4.27 -3.57
N ILE A 361 7.01 5.08 -3.35
CA ILE A 361 5.86 5.13 -4.25
C ILE A 361 6.20 5.87 -5.55
N SER A 362 7.02 6.96 -5.47
CA SER A 362 7.52 7.64 -6.67
C SER A 362 8.36 6.69 -7.53
N CYS A 363 9.30 5.98 -6.91
CA CYS A 363 10.09 4.96 -7.59
C CYS A 363 9.23 3.81 -8.14
N GLY A 364 8.15 3.45 -7.46
CA GLY A 364 7.15 2.50 -7.94
C GLY A 364 6.48 2.95 -9.24
N GLY A 365 6.14 4.23 -9.38
CA GLY A 365 5.63 4.79 -10.64
C GLY A 365 6.64 4.68 -11.79
N PHE A 366 7.91 4.97 -11.52
CA PHE A 366 8.98 4.77 -12.52
C PHE A 366 9.22 3.29 -12.83
N ALA A 367 9.08 2.40 -11.84
CA ALA A 367 9.19 0.96 -12.07
C ALA A 367 8.09 0.44 -12.99
N ASP A 368 6.84 0.89 -12.84
CA ASP A 368 5.75 0.49 -13.72
C ASP A 368 5.94 1.00 -15.14
N TRP A 369 6.27 2.27 -15.29
CA TRP A 369 6.53 2.84 -16.61
C TRP A 369 7.73 2.18 -17.26
N GLY A 370 8.84 2.03 -16.53
CA GLY A 370 10.07 1.41 -17.02
C GLY A 370 9.88 -0.07 -17.38
N PHE A 371 9.08 -0.82 -16.59
CA PHE A 371 8.72 -2.19 -16.92
C PHE A 371 8.00 -2.26 -18.28
N GLY A 372 6.96 -1.42 -18.48
CA GLY A 372 6.26 -1.35 -19.75
C GLY A 372 7.17 -1.02 -20.93
N TRP A 373 8.02 0.00 -20.77
CA TRP A 373 8.99 0.44 -21.78
C TRP A 373 10.02 -0.66 -22.15
N LEU A 374 10.51 -1.42 -21.16
CA LEU A 374 11.40 -2.56 -21.40
C LEU A 374 10.66 -3.68 -22.15
N ARG A 375 9.41 -3.94 -21.80
CA ARG A 375 8.59 -4.97 -22.47
C ARG A 375 8.25 -4.60 -23.91
N ASP A 376 7.99 -3.34 -24.23
CA ASP A 376 7.80 -2.87 -25.61
C ASP A 376 9.08 -3.04 -26.46
N ARG A 377 10.25 -3.05 -25.82
CA ARG A 377 11.54 -3.36 -26.44
C ARG A 377 11.91 -4.83 -26.45
N HIS A 378 10.93 -5.70 -26.20
CA HIS A 378 11.08 -7.15 -26.20
C HIS A 378 12.08 -7.69 -25.15
N VAL A 379 12.42 -6.91 -24.12
CA VAL A 379 13.20 -7.42 -22.98
C VAL A 379 12.39 -8.52 -22.30
N THR A 380 12.99 -9.67 -22.13
CA THR A 380 12.30 -10.86 -21.61
C THR A 380 12.05 -10.75 -20.10
N LEU A 381 11.00 -11.43 -19.62
CA LEU A 381 10.62 -11.40 -18.21
C LEU A 381 11.73 -11.92 -17.29
N ASN A 382 12.44 -12.97 -17.71
CA ASN A 382 13.54 -13.55 -16.93
C ASN A 382 14.67 -12.53 -16.68
N VAL A 383 14.99 -11.67 -17.66
CA VAL A 383 15.98 -10.60 -17.48
C VAL A 383 15.47 -9.55 -16.49
N ILE A 384 14.24 -9.06 -16.67
CA ILE A 384 13.68 -8.01 -15.80
C ILE A 384 13.55 -8.52 -14.36
N PHE A 385 12.97 -9.70 -14.17
CA PHE A 385 12.81 -10.28 -12.82
C PHE A 385 14.16 -10.74 -12.23
N GLY A 386 15.13 -11.12 -13.07
CA GLY A 386 16.51 -11.38 -12.65
C GLY A 386 17.18 -10.12 -12.07
N VAL A 387 16.99 -8.98 -12.72
CA VAL A 387 17.47 -7.67 -12.18
C VAL A 387 16.77 -7.34 -10.86
N PHE A 388 15.46 -7.52 -10.76
CA PHE A 388 14.74 -7.32 -9.50
C PHE A 388 15.22 -8.26 -8.38
N ALA A 389 15.56 -9.51 -8.71
CA ALA A 389 16.15 -10.44 -7.75
C ALA A 389 17.51 -9.95 -7.24
N GLY A 390 18.37 -9.43 -8.13
CA GLY A 390 19.63 -8.79 -7.76
C GLY A 390 19.44 -7.55 -6.87
N ILE A 391 18.45 -6.71 -7.19
CA ILE A 391 18.08 -5.54 -6.38
C ILE A 391 17.58 -5.97 -4.98
N ALA A 392 16.81 -7.05 -4.88
CA ALA A 392 16.36 -7.59 -3.60
C ALA A 392 17.54 -8.10 -2.75
N LEU A 393 18.52 -8.75 -3.38
CA LEU A 393 19.75 -9.15 -2.69
C LEU A 393 20.53 -7.94 -2.17
N LEU A 394 20.67 -6.88 -2.99
CA LEU A 394 21.28 -5.62 -2.55
C LEU A 394 20.54 -5.03 -1.36
N SER A 395 19.21 -5.05 -1.39
CA SER A 395 18.39 -4.58 -0.27
C SER A 395 18.62 -5.41 1.02
N ALA A 396 18.77 -6.74 0.89
CA ALA A 396 19.12 -7.61 2.01
C ALA A 396 20.48 -7.24 2.63
N LEU A 397 21.45 -6.88 1.82
CA LEU A 397 22.76 -6.42 2.29
C LEU A 397 22.66 -5.05 2.97
N ILE A 398 21.90 -4.12 2.38
CA ILE A 398 21.72 -2.77 2.92
C ILE A 398 21.06 -2.80 4.30
N VAL A 399 20.02 -3.61 4.52
CA VAL A 399 19.36 -3.67 5.82
C VAL A 399 20.31 -4.17 6.92
N LEU A 400 21.25 -5.04 6.59
CA LEU A 400 22.26 -5.53 7.54
C LEU A 400 23.27 -4.44 7.95
N LEU A 401 23.42 -3.37 7.18
CA LEU A 401 24.30 -2.24 7.53
C LEU A 401 23.65 -1.27 8.53
N ILE A 402 22.32 -1.35 8.72
CA ILE A 402 21.58 -0.51 9.65
C ILE A 402 22.04 -0.83 11.09
N LYS A 403 22.40 0.22 11.83
CA LYS A 403 22.76 0.13 13.25
C LYS A 403 21.63 0.70 14.09
N PRO A 404 20.78 -0.13 14.72
CA PRO A 404 19.72 0.35 15.59
C PRO A 404 20.31 0.96 16.85
N GLN A 405 19.74 2.07 17.31
CA GLN A 405 20.02 2.60 18.63
C GLN A 405 19.21 1.78 19.66
N ARG A 406 19.78 1.50 20.83
CA ARG A 406 18.99 0.96 21.94
C ARG A 406 17.93 2.01 22.29
N GLU A 407 16.66 1.62 22.28
CA GLU A 407 15.60 2.48 22.84
C GLU A 407 16.02 2.84 24.26
N SER A 408 16.23 4.14 24.52
CA SER A 408 16.34 4.63 25.89
C SER A 408 15.06 4.21 26.61
N LYS A 409 15.21 3.48 27.73
CA LYS A 409 14.06 3.10 28.56
C LYS A 409 13.20 4.33 28.78
N PRO A 410 11.86 4.22 28.71
CA PRO A 410 10.99 5.34 29.05
C PRO A 410 11.42 5.83 30.45
N VAL A 411 11.67 7.13 30.56
CA VAL A 411 11.90 7.75 31.86
C VAL A 411 10.68 7.41 32.71
N GLN A 412 10.83 6.53 33.69
CA GLN A 412 9.81 6.32 34.69
C GLN A 412 9.57 7.66 35.36
N ARG A 413 8.43 8.30 35.07
CA ARG A 413 8.00 9.46 35.87
C ARG A 413 7.85 8.96 37.30
N PRO A 414 8.48 9.60 38.27
CA PRO A 414 8.22 9.29 39.68
C PRO A 414 6.73 9.46 39.95
N ALA A 415 6.18 8.55 40.76
CA ALA A 415 4.79 8.45 41.13
C ALA A 415 4.31 9.70 41.90
#